data_375a56a59245da13d25dfb516317a784
#
_entry.id   375a56a59245da13d25dfb516317a784
#
_cell.length_a   1.000
_cell.length_b   1.000
_cell.length_c   1.000
_cell.angle_alpha   90.00
_cell.angle_beta   90.00
_cell.angle_gamma   90.00
#
_symmetry.space_group_name_H-M   'P 1'
#
loop_
_entity.id
_entity.type
_entity.pdbx_description
1 polymer ?
#
loop_
_entity_poly.entity_id
_entity_poly.type
_entity_poly.pdbx_seq_one_letter_code
_entity_poly.pdbx_strand_id
1 'polypeptide(L)'
;GATYDIGFGALSRLLVSETPVKVVVLNTGAYSNTGGQTSTASYTAQDSDLTRFGIAHTGKHEDRKELGLIAAFHPNVLVIQTNAAQQSHFMKNVMNFLTYDESPAVFDVYTTCQPEHGIADDAGHRHALMAIESRMSPVFVHDPRKGSTLAERFSLEGNPEIGKDWATTSLSYIDDDGNAALLEIPFTTADFAVQEGRFKKHFQPVHQDESPIPIAEFIN
;
A
#
# COMPACT_ATOMS: atom_id res chain seq x y z
N GLY A 1 -0.22 5.83 -12.21
CA GLY A 1 -0.52 5.58 -13.63
C GLY A 1 0.71 5.51 -14.51
N ALA A 2 1.60 6.51 -14.49
CA ALA A 2 2.73 6.56 -15.42
C ALA A 2 3.60 5.29 -15.39
N THR A 3 4.00 4.82 -14.22
CA THR A 3 4.89 3.65 -14.09
C THR A 3 4.12 2.34 -14.07
N TYR A 4 3.01 2.29 -13.34
CA TYR A 4 2.21 1.06 -13.20
C TYR A 4 1.49 0.65 -14.48
N ASP A 5 1.12 1.62 -15.33
CA ASP A 5 0.32 1.42 -16.53
C ASP A 5 1.11 1.77 -17.81
N ILE A 6 1.21 3.05 -18.14
CA ILE A 6 1.73 3.54 -19.43
C ILE A 6 3.21 3.14 -19.65
N GLY A 7 4.04 3.35 -18.62
CA GLY A 7 5.49 3.09 -18.68
C GLY A 7 5.91 1.69 -18.25
N PHE A 8 4.98 0.81 -17.90
CA PHE A 8 5.30 -0.49 -17.31
C PHE A 8 6.17 -1.36 -18.22
N GLY A 9 5.86 -1.41 -19.51
CA GLY A 9 6.67 -2.16 -20.48
C GLY A 9 8.11 -1.64 -20.60
N ALA A 10 8.28 -0.31 -20.57
CA ALA A 10 9.60 0.31 -20.59
C ALA A 10 10.38 0.04 -19.31
N LEU A 11 9.71 0.10 -18.14
CA LEU A 11 10.31 -0.27 -16.86
C LEU A 11 10.77 -1.73 -16.88
N SER A 12 9.91 -2.67 -17.27
CA SER A 12 10.26 -4.09 -17.34
C SER A 12 11.47 -4.35 -18.24
N ARG A 13 11.53 -3.67 -19.40
CA ARG A 13 12.70 -3.75 -20.30
C ARG A 13 13.96 -3.19 -19.65
N LEU A 14 13.85 -2.11 -18.88
CA LEU A 14 14.98 -1.51 -18.17
C LEU A 14 15.51 -2.44 -17.08
N LEU A 15 14.63 -3.12 -16.34
CA LEU A 15 15.00 -3.99 -15.21
C LEU A 15 15.82 -5.23 -15.64
N VAL A 16 15.75 -5.64 -16.91
CA VAL A 16 16.61 -6.71 -17.46
C VAL A 16 17.90 -6.20 -18.05
N SER A 17 18.14 -4.88 -18.02
CA SER A 17 19.41 -4.31 -18.50
C SER A 17 20.50 -4.46 -17.43
N GLU A 18 21.76 -4.40 -17.87
CA GLU A 18 22.92 -4.37 -16.97
C GLU A 18 23.28 -2.96 -16.51
N THR A 19 22.49 -1.94 -16.93
CA THR A 19 22.77 -0.54 -16.62
C THR A 19 22.25 -0.22 -15.23
N PRO A 20 23.05 0.32 -14.31
CA PRO A 20 22.64 0.63 -12.94
C PRO A 20 21.76 1.87 -12.85
N VAL A 21 20.60 1.83 -13.48
CA VAL A 21 19.60 2.91 -13.45
C VAL A 21 18.79 2.84 -12.18
N LYS A 22 18.58 3.99 -11.57
CA LYS A 22 17.76 4.15 -10.36
C LYS A 22 16.40 4.72 -10.71
N VAL A 23 15.34 3.98 -10.40
CA VAL A 23 13.94 4.36 -10.65
C VAL A 23 13.24 4.62 -9.33
N VAL A 24 12.77 5.85 -9.13
CA VAL A 24 11.92 6.22 -7.99
C VAL A 24 10.48 6.32 -8.47
N VAL A 25 9.59 5.60 -7.83
CA VAL A 25 8.16 5.60 -8.10
C VAL A 25 7.41 6.20 -6.90
N LEU A 26 6.70 7.29 -7.12
CA LEU A 26 5.80 7.86 -6.12
C LEU A 26 4.41 7.29 -6.36
N ASN A 27 4.01 6.38 -5.49
CA ASN A 27 2.78 5.60 -5.64
C ASN A 27 1.65 6.15 -4.77
N THR A 28 0.70 6.83 -5.40
CA THR A 28 -0.51 7.36 -4.76
C THR A 28 -1.73 6.45 -4.92
N GLY A 29 -1.59 5.30 -5.60
CA GLY A 29 -2.70 4.39 -5.89
C GLY A 29 -3.74 4.95 -6.87
N ALA A 30 -3.39 5.97 -7.68
CA ALA A 30 -4.25 6.58 -8.69
C ALA A 30 -3.46 7.38 -9.72
N TYR A 31 -4.13 7.88 -10.77
CA TYR A 31 -3.64 8.98 -11.61
C TYR A 31 -3.94 10.31 -10.92
N SER A 32 -3.13 10.68 -9.93
CA SER A 32 -3.43 11.80 -9.02
C SER A 32 -3.45 13.16 -9.72
N ASN A 33 -2.47 13.43 -10.59
CA ASN A 33 -2.34 14.74 -11.22
C ASN A 33 -3.50 15.10 -12.16
N THR A 34 -4.16 14.10 -12.72
CA THR A 34 -5.26 14.30 -13.68
C THR A 34 -6.65 14.25 -13.03
N GLY A 35 -6.73 14.10 -11.69
CA GLY A 35 -7.98 14.13 -10.93
C GLY A 35 -8.43 12.78 -10.39
N GLY A 36 -7.50 11.85 -10.08
CA GLY A 36 -7.83 10.64 -9.32
C GLY A 36 -8.38 9.47 -10.11
N GLN A 37 -8.08 9.34 -11.41
CA GLN A 37 -8.55 8.21 -12.20
C GLN A 37 -7.95 6.90 -11.70
N THR A 38 -8.70 5.83 -11.88
CA THR A 38 -8.29 4.46 -11.58
C THR A 38 -7.05 4.07 -12.38
N SER A 39 -6.08 3.47 -11.70
CA SER A 39 -4.90 2.83 -12.31
C SER A 39 -4.81 1.37 -11.87
N THR A 40 -3.87 0.62 -12.43
CA THR A 40 -3.57 -0.72 -11.90
C THR A 40 -2.92 -0.70 -10.51
N ALA A 41 -2.44 0.47 -10.05
CA ALA A 41 -1.97 0.69 -8.67
C ALA A 41 -3.12 0.90 -7.67
N SER A 42 -4.34 1.18 -8.15
CA SER A 42 -5.51 1.40 -7.30
C SER A 42 -5.92 0.12 -6.61
N TYR A 43 -6.35 0.24 -5.36
CA TYR A 43 -6.79 -0.91 -4.57
C TYR A 43 -8.13 -1.46 -5.06
N THR A 44 -8.35 -2.75 -4.82
CA THR A 44 -9.68 -3.37 -4.99
C THR A 44 -10.70 -2.61 -4.13
N ALA A 45 -11.91 -2.46 -4.61
CA ALA A 45 -12.98 -1.69 -4.00
C ALA A 45 -12.79 -0.15 -3.99
N GLN A 46 -11.64 0.37 -4.42
CA GLN A 46 -11.42 1.82 -4.49
C GLN A 46 -12.41 2.48 -5.46
N ASP A 47 -13.12 3.51 -4.97
CA ASP A 47 -13.92 4.42 -5.79
C ASP A 47 -13.01 5.56 -6.27
N SER A 48 -12.87 5.67 -7.56
CA SER A 48 -12.05 6.67 -8.25
C SER A 48 -12.73 7.07 -9.54
N ASP A 49 -12.33 8.16 -10.14
CA ASP A 49 -12.79 8.52 -11.47
C ASP A 49 -12.57 7.36 -12.44
N LEU A 50 -13.54 7.11 -13.29
CA LEU A 50 -13.63 6.01 -14.25
C LEU A 50 -13.87 4.61 -13.61
N THR A 51 -13.98 4.48 -12.30
CA THR A 51 -14.52 3.25 -11.71
C THR A 51 -16.03 3.21 -11.85
N ARG A 52 -16.55 2.01 -12.03
CA ARG A 52 -18.00 1.79 -12.06
C ARG A 52 -18.52 1.69 -10.64
N PHE A 53 -19.42 2.59 -10.26
CA PHE A 53 -20.07 2.55 -8.97
C PHE A 53 -21.60 2.65 -9.12
N GLY A 54 -22.33 1.81 -8.37
CA GLY A 54 -23.78 1.75 -8.40
C GLY A 54 -24.29 0.43 -7.80
N ILE A 55 -25.56 0.10 -7.98
CA ILE A 55 -26.18 -1.11 -7.41
C ILE A 55 -25.44 -2.40 -7.86
N ALA A 56 -24.93 -2.43 -9.09
CA ALA A 56 -24.23 -3.60 -9.64
C ALA A 56 -22.70 -3.50 -9.62
N HIS A 57 -22.14 -2.40 -9.15
CA HIS A 57 -20.69 -2.14 -9.19
C HIS A 57 -20.25 -1.43 -7.92
N THR A 58 -19.22 -1.93 -7.29
CA THR A 58 -18.73 -1.51 -5.96
C THR A 58 -17.27 -1.02 -6.02
N GLY A 59 -16.98 -0.13 -6.96
CA GLY A 59 -15.62 0.38 -7.18
C GLY A 59 -14.80 -0.52 -8.10
N LYS A 60 -13.48 -0.47 -7.97
CA LYS A 60 -12.57 -1.31 -8.76
C LYS A 60 -12.68 -2.77 -8.35
N HIS A 61 -12.85 -3.67 -9.31
CA HIS A 61 -12.97 -5.12 -9.07
C HIS A 61 -11.65 -5.86 -9.26
N GLU A 62 -10.75 -5.31 -10.06
CA GLU A 62 -9.47 -5.94 -10.37
C GLU A 62 -8.51 -5.81 -9.18
N ASP A 63 -7.66 -6.81 -9.03
CA ASP A 63 -6.56 -6.77 -8.08
C ASP A 63 -5.59 -5.63 -8.36
N ARG A 64 -4.90 -5.19 -7.32
CA ARG A 64 -3.82 -4.23 -7.45
C ARG A 64 -2.60 -4.88 -8.08
N LYS A 65 -1.96 -4.18 -9.01
CA LYS A 65 -0.65 -4.59 -9.52
C LYS A 65 0.41 -4.35 -8.44
N GLU A 66 1.10 -5.40 -8.05
CA GLU A 66 2.18 -5.34 -7.07
C GLU A 66 3.52 -5.07 -7.74
N LEU A 67 3.79 -3.79 -8.06
CA LEU A 67 4.98 -3.38 -8.82
C LEU A 67 6.28 -3.81 -8.15
N GLY A 68 6.38 -3.64 -6.84
CA GLY A 68 7.56 -4.02 -6.07
C GLY A 68 7.85 -5.52 -6.17
N LEU A 69 6.83 -6.38 -6.05
CA LEU A 69 6.99 -7.83 -6.21
C LEU A 69 7.35 -8.20 -7.65
N ILE A 70 6.70 -7.61 -8.65
CA ILE A 70 7.03 -7.85 -10.07
C ILE A 70 8.49 -7.45 -10.35
N ALA A 71 8.95 -6.32 -9.82
CA ALA A 71 10.34 -5.90 -9.96
C ALA A 71 11.31 -6.87 -9.27
N ALA A 72 10.96 -7.41 -8.10
CA ALA A 72 11.78 -8.37 -7.35
C ALA A 72 11.93 -9.72 -8.05
N PHE A 73 11.03 -10.07 -8.96
CA PHE A 73 11.21 -11.26 -9.82
C PHE A 73 12.26 -11.07 -10.93
N HIS A 74 12.82 -9.87 -11.10
CA HIS A 74 14.02 -9.66 -11.90
C HIS A 74 15.24 -9.93 -10.99
N PRO A 75 16.02 -11.00 -11.19
CA PRO A 75 16.88 -11.59 -10.16
C PRO A 75 18.00 -10.69 -9.65
N ASN A 76 18.43 -9.72 -10.44
CA ASN A 76 19.54 -8.83 -10.11
C ASN A 76 19.10 -7.42 -9.69
N VAL A 77 17.79 -7.16 -9.54
CA VAL A 77 17.27 -5.83 -9.24
C VAL A 77 17.17 -5.62 -7.73
N LEU A 78 17.76 -4.54 -7.23
CA LEU A 78 17.46 -4.05 -5.88
C LEU A 78 16.06 -3.42 -5.88
N VAL A 79 15.17 -3.92 -5.03
CA VAL A 79 13.82 -3.36 -4.88
C VAL A 79 13.56 -2.96 -3.44
N ILE A 80 13.11 -1.74 -3.27
CA ILE A 80 12.73 -1.20 -1.97
C ILE A 80 11.31 -0.66 -2.08
N GLN A 81 10.37 -1.30 -1.39
CA GLN A 81 9.01 -0.78 -1.21
C GLN A 81 8.91 -0.17 0.18
N THR A 82 8.53 1.09 0.26
CA THR A 82 8.59 1.86 1.51
C THR A 82 7.62 3.03 1.53
N ASN A 83 7.57 3.76 2.64
CA ASN A 83 7.00 5.11 2.69
C ASN A 83 7.78 6.01 3.68
N ALA A 84 7.63 7.33 3.54
CA ALA A 84 8.39 8.31 4.32
C ALA A 84 7.97 8.38 5.79
N ALA A 85 6.82 7.86 6.16
CA ALA A 85 6.35 7.84 7.54
C ALA A 85 7.13 6.81 8.40
N GLN A 86 7.60 5.71 7.81
CA GLN A 86 8.51 4.78 8.46
C GLN A 86 9.97 5.28 8.32
N GLN A 87 10.29 6.34 9.04
CA GLN A 87 11.51 7.13 8.85
C GLN A 87 12.81 6.32 8.90
N SER A 88 12.94 5.40 9.88
CA SER A 88 14.14 4.59 10.04
C SER A 88 14.36 3.66 8.84
N HIS A 89 13.31 2.97 8.41
CA HIS A 89 13.34 2.12 7.23
C HIS A 89 13.62 2.94 5.97
N PHE A 90 12.92 4.08 5.80
CA PHE A 90 13.07 4.95 4.64
C PHE A 90 14.50 5.46 4.50
N MET A 91 15.07 6.10 5.54
CA MET A 91 16.40 6.70 5.49
C MET A 91 17.51 5.67 5.29
N LYS A 92 17.44 4.54 6.00
CA LYS A 92 18.38 3.41 5.81
C LYS A 92 18.39 2.96 4.34
N ASN A 93 17.20 2.81 3.76
CA ASN A 93 17.05 2.29 2.40
C ASN A 93 17.29 3.32 1.30
N VAL A 94 17.09 4.63 1.56
CA VAL A 94 17.56 5.69 0.66
C VAL A 94 19.08 5.59 0.45
N MET A 95 19.85 5.42 1.53
CA MET A 95 21.30 5.27 1.41
C MET A 95 21.68 3.99 0.66
N ASN A 96 21.04 2.87 0.95
CA ASN A 96 21.24 1.61 0.22
C ASN A 96 20.94 1.77 -1.29
N PHE A 97 19.82 2.41 -1.63
CA PHE A 97 19.41 2.68 -3.00
C PHE A 97 20.40 3.58 -3.76
N LEU A 98 20.86 4.67 -3.12
CA LEU A 98 21.76 5.63 -3.77
C LEU A 98 23.15 5.05 -4.02
N THR A 99 23.64 4.18 -3.13
CA THR A 99 24.97 3.56 -3.24
C THR A 99 25.00 2.27 -4.04
N TYR A 100 23.84 1.72 -4.40
CA TYR A 100 23.75 0.51 -5.21
C TYR A 100 24.10 0.80 -6.67
N ASP A 101 25.11 0.16 -7.24
CA ASP A 101 25.66 0.41 -8.57
C ASP A 101 25.87 -0.84 -9.42
N GLU A 102 25.40 -2.01 -8.95
CA GLU A 102 25.63 -3.29 -9.62
C GLU A 102 24.63 -3.54 -10.78
N SER A 103 23.39 -3.07 -10.66
CA SER A 103 22.33 -3.30 -11.64
C SER A 103 21.17 -2.30 -11.42
N PRO A 104 20.06 -2.36 -12.16
CA PRO A 104 18.92 -1.49 -11.92
C PRO A 104 18.38 -1.59 -10.48
N ALA A 105 17.86 -0.48 -9.97
CA ALA A 105 17.21 -0.41 -8.68
C ALA A 105 15.86 0.31 -8.77
N VAL A 106 14.86 -0.20 -8.03
CA VAL A 106 13.52 0.38 -7.92
C VAL A 106 13.26 0.79 -6.46
N PHE A 107 12.82 2.01 -6.29
CA PHE A 107 12.39 2.58 -5.01
C PHE A 107 10.92 2.96 -5.12
N ASP A 108 10.01 2.07 -4.72
CA ASP A 108 8.56 2.27 -4.77
C ASP A 108 8.09 2.86 -3.44
N VAL A 109 7.67 4.12 -3.47
CA VAL A 109 7.31 4.89 -2.28
C VAL A 109 5.81 5.10 -2.25
N TYR A 110 5.12 4.45 -1.31
CA TYR A 110 3.74 4.82 -1.02
C TYR A 110 3.69 6.29 -0.58
N THR A 111 2.88 7.07 -1.26
CA THR A 111 2.76 8.51 -1.07
C THR A 111 1.31 8.88 -0.87
N THR A 112 0.99 9.53 0.22
CA THR A 112 -0.36 10.07 0.43
C THR A 112 -0.62 11.24 -0.53
N CYS A 113 -1.81 11.25 -1.08
CA CYS A 113 -2.36 12.37 -1.83
C CYS A 113 -3.66 12.79 -1.14
N GLN A 114 -3.62 13.79 -0.28
CA GLN A 114 -4.74 14.14 0.58
C GLN A 114 -6.06 14.35 -0.17
N PRO A 115 -6.11 15.13 -1.27
CA PRO A 115 -7.34 15.31 -2.03
C PRO A 115 -7.89 13.99 -2.59
N GLU A 116 -7.03 13.17 -3.23
CA GLU A 116 -7.46 11.95 -3.90
C GLU A 116 -7.80 10.80 -2.94
N HIS A 117 -7.11 10.75 -1.80
CA HIS A 117 -7.42 9.81 -0.72
C HIS A 117 -8.63 10.27 0.12
N GLY A 118 -9.01 11.55 0.02
CA GLY A 118 -10.10 12.12 0.81
C GLY A 118 -9.79 12.13 2.30
N ILE A 119 -8.56 12.47 2.66
CA ILE A 119 -8.07 12.60 4.04
C ILE A 119 -7.74 14.05 4.38
N ALA A 120 -7.70 14.40 5.67
CA ALA A 120 -7.32 15.74 6.11
C ALA A 120 -5.87 16.07 5.77
N ASP A 121 -5.58 17.37 5.56
CA ASP A 121 -4.26 17.85 5.12
C ASP A 121 -3.13 17.48 6.09
N ASP A 122 -3.40 17.43 7.38
CA ASP A 122 -2.47 17.09 8.45
C ASP A 122 -2.38 15.59 8.74
N ALA A 123 -3.27 14.78 8.17
CA ALA A 123 -3.35 13.33 8.42
C ALA A 123 -2.30 12.51 7.65
N GLY A 124 -1.59 13.08 6.68
CA GLY A 124 -0.76 12.33 5.72
C GLY A 124 0.28 11.42 6.36
N HIS A 125 0.98 11.87 7.41
CA HIS A 125 1.98 11.06 8.11
C HIS A 125 1.33 9.86 8.83
N ARG A 126 0.29 10.10 9.64
CA ARG A 126 -0.42 9.03 10.35
C ARG A 126 -1.04 8.05 9.39
N HIS A 127 -1.66 8.54 8.33
CA HIS A 127 -2.27 7.72 7.29
C HIS A 127 -1.25 6.80 6.59
N ALA A 128 -0.06 7.31 6.28
CA ALA A 128 1.01 6.52 5.69
C ALA A 128 1.51 5.41 6.65
N LEU A 129 1.56 5.65 7.97
CA LEU A 129 1.84 4.59 8.96
C LEU A 129 0.74 3.54 8.98
N MET A 130 -0.53 3.96 8.96
CA MET A 130 -1.68 3.05 8.94
C MET A 130 -1.67 2.14 7.71
N ALA A 131 -1.16 2.60 6.55
CA ALA A 131 -1.00 1.76 5.37
C ALA A 131 -0.02 0.58 5.60
N ILE A 132 1.00 0.74 6.45
CA ILE A 132 1.90 -0.35 6.85
C ILE A 132 1.23 -1.24 7.91
N GLU A 133 0.65 -0.64 8.95
CA GLU A 133 0.02 -1.32 10.08
C GLU A 133 -1.10 -2.26 9.61
N SER A 134 -1.91 -1.81 8.65
CA SER A 134 -3.02 -2.56 8.05
C SER A 134 -2.64 -3.54 6.95
N ARG A 135 -1.37 -3.68 6.61
CA ARG A 135 -0.89 -4.45 5.45
C ARG A 135 -1.37 -3.94 4.09
N MET A 136 -2.01 -2.77 4.02
CA MET A 136 -2.45 -2.18 2.76
C MET A 136 -1.27 -1.79 1.85
N SER A 137 -0.16 -1.32 2.44
CA SER A 137 1.11 -1.07 1.76
C SER A 137 2.29 -1.47 2.65
N PRO A 138 2.58 -2.77 2.79
CA PRO A 138 3.68 -3.25 3.61
C PRO A 138 5.02 -2.79 3.03
N VAL A 139 6.02 -2.62 3.89
CA VAL A 139 7.37 -2.30 3.45
C VAL A 139 8.19 -3.59 3.27
N PHE A 140 9.09 -3.59 2.29
CA PHE A 140 10.04 -4.68 2.11
C PHE A 140 11.27 -4.24 1.33
N VAL A 141 12.33 -5.03 1.44
CA VAL A 141 13.53 -4.90 0.61
C VAL A 141 13.82 -6.26 -0.04
N HIS A 142 13.99 -6.27 -1.35
CA HIS A 142 14.64 -7.37 -2.07
C HIS A 142 16.03 -6.90 -2.48
N ASP A 143 17.06 -7.49 -1.88
CA ASP A 143 18.47 -7.19 -2.16
C ASP A 143 19.17 -8.41 -2.74
N PRO A 144 19.52 -8.41 -4.04
CA PRO A 144 20.13 -9.56 -4.71
C PRO A 144 21.49 -9.97 -4.12
N ARG A 145 22.15 -9.08 -3.38
CA ARG A 145 23.45 -9.33 -2.72
C ARG A 145 23.34 -10.19 -1.44
N LYS A 146 22.13 -10.36 -0.90
CA LYS A 146 21.90 -11.02 0.41
C LYS A 146 21.93 -12.54 0.36
N GLY A 147 21.86 -13.13 -0.82
CA GLY A 147 21.91 -14.58 -0.94
C GLY A 147 21.54 -15.10 -2.31
N SER A 148 21.45 -16.41 -2.43
CA SER A 148 21.14 -17.11 -3.69
C SER A 148 19.65 -17.42 -3.84
N THR A 149 18.93 -17.55 -2.74
CA THR A 149 17.49 -17.86 -2.73
C THR A 149 16.64 -16.59 -2.58
N LEU A 150 15.41 -16.66 -3.04
CA LEU A 150 14.46 -15.55 -2.90
C LEU A 150 14.25 -15.20 -1.42
N ALA A 151 14.14 -16.18 -0.54
CA ALA A 151 13.94 -15.97 0.89
C ALA A 151 15.10 -15.22 1.56
N GLU A 152 16.35 -15.50 1.17
CA GLU A 152 17.53 -14.79 1.69
C GLU A 152 17.58 -13.33 1.24
N ARG A 153 17.02 -13.04 0.06
CA ARG A 153 17.02 -11.69 -0.54
C ARG A 153 15.93 -10.80 -0.01
N PHE A 154 14.83 -11.36 0.53
CA PHE A 154 13.71 -10.58 1.07
C PHE A 154 13.89 -10.26 2.55
N SER A 155 13.62 -9.00 2.89
CA SER A 155 13.48 -8.53 4.26
C SER A 155 12.16 -7.79 4.42
N LEU A 156 11.40 -8.18 5.44
CA LEU A 156 10.17 -7.51 5.87
C LEU A 156 10.39 -6.56 7.05
N GLU A 157 11.66 -6.28 7.39
CA GLU A 157 12.03 -5.32 8.45
C GLU A 157 11.32 -3.97 8.21
N GLY A 158 10.76 -3.39 9.25
CA GLY A 158 10.00 -2.14 9.19
C GLY A 158 8.48 -2.32 9.28
N ASN A 159 7.97 -3.55 9.08
CA ASN A 159 6.57 -3.84 9.37
C ASN A 159 6.38 -4.20 10.85
N PRO A 160 5.30 -3.77 11.50
CA PRO A 160 4.99 -4.23 12.84
C PRO A 160 4.57 -5.71 12.83
N GLU A 161 4.85 -6.45 13.89
CA GLU A 161 4.37 -7.82 14.17
C GLU A 161 4.42 -8.76 12.94
N ILE A 162 5.59 -8.89 12.31
CA ILE A 162 5.81 -9.64 11.05
C ILE A 162 5.27 -11.09 11.11
N GLY A 163 5.21 -11.71 12.29
CA GLY A 163 4.72 -13.07 12.48
C GLY A 163 3.20 -13.21 12.60
N LYS A 164 2.45 -12.11 12.46
CA LYS A 164 0.98 -12.09 12.50
C LYS A 164 0.42 -11.60 11.18
N ASP A 165 -0.77 -12.06 10.83
CA ASP A 165 -1.50 -11.61 9.64
C ASP A 165 -1.78 -10.09 9.72
N TRP A 166 -2.20 -9.62 10.90
CA TRP A 166 -2.49 -8.22 11.17
C TRP A 166 -1.68 -7.69 12.36
N ALA A 167 -1.32 -6.42 12.31
CA ALA A 167 -0.79 -5.72 13.49
C ALA A 167 -1.91 -5.51 14.52
N THR A 168 -1.54 -5.41 15.79
CA THR A 168 -2.48 -5.17 16.89
C THR A 168 -2.61 -3.67 17.15
N THR A 169 -3.84 -3.19 17.38
CA THR A 169 -4.12 -1.84 17.84
C THR A 169 -5.02 -1.88 19.08
N SER A 170 -5.00 -0.81 19.88
CA SER A 170 -5.82 -0.69 21.08
C SER A 170 -6.97 0.28 20.85
N LEU A 171 -8.19 -0.20 21.06
CA LEU A 171 -9.41 0.60 21.06
C LEU A 171 -9.75 1.00 22.50
N SER A 172 -9.81 2.29 22.77
CA SER A 172 -10.32 2.82 24.05
C SER A 172 -11.84 2.95 23.97
N TYR A 173 -12.53 2.44 24.97
CA TYR A 173 -13.97 2.53 25.07
C TYR A 173 -14.43 2.70 26.53
N ILE A 174 -15.68 3.05 26.72
CA ILE A 174 -16.31 3.07 28.04
C ILE A 174 -17.13 1.78 28.15
N ASP A 175 -16.87 0.99 29.18
CA ASP A 175 -17.59 -0.25 29.46
C ASP A 175 -19.01 -0.01 30.01
N ASP A 176 -19.77 -1.07 30.18
CA ASP A 176 -21.16 -1.01 30.67
C ASP A 176 -21.27 -0.44 32.12
N ASP A 177 -20.18 -0.47 32.87
CA ASP A 177 -20.09 0.07 34.23
C ASP A 177 -19.63 1.54 34.24
N GLY A 178 -19.35 2.12 33.06
CA GLY A 178 -18.91 3.51 32.91
C GLY A 178 -17.41 3.73 33.11
N ASN A 179 -16.59 2.66 33.14
CA ASN A 179 -15.14 2.75 33.27
C ASN A 179 -14.45 2.80 31.92
N ALA A 180 -13.32 3.50 31.87
CA ALA A 180 -12.45 3.47 30.70
C ALA A 180 -11.78 2.09 30.60
N ALA A 181 -11.94 1.43 29.46
CA ALA A 181 -11.36 0.15 29.13
C ALA A 181 -10.58 0.18 27.82
N LEU A 182 -9.67 -0.78 27.62
CA LEU A 182 -8.90 -0.97 26.41
C LEU A 182 -9.20 -2.37 25.85
N LEU A 183 -9.47 -2.42 24.55
CA LEU A 183 -9.62 -3.67 23.82
C LEU A 183 -8.53 -3.73 22.74
N GLU A 184 -7.74 -4.80 22.77
CA GLU A 184 -6.78 -5.08 21.69
C GLU A 184 -7.49 -5.79 20.55
N ILE A 185 -7.41 -5.21 19.36
CA ILE A 185 -8.02 -5.73 18.13
C ILE A 185 -6.98 -5.77 17.00
N PRO A 186 -7.13 -6.66 16.01
CA PRO A 186 -6.34 -6.58 14.79
C PRO A 186 -6.65 -5.29 14.03
N PHE A 187 -5.61 -4.65 13.50
CA PHE A 187 -5.73 -3.48 12.62
C PHE A 187 -5.67 -3.94 11.17
N THR A 188 -6.82 -4.00 10.52
CA THR A 188 -7.00 -4.63 9.21
C THR A 188 -7.01 -3.62 8.06
N THR A 189 -7.06 -4.11 6.83
CA THR A 189 -7.29 -3.29 5.63
C THR A 189 -8.63 -2.54 5.69
N ALA A 190 -9.64 -3.09 6.36
CA ALA A 190 -10.92 -2.41 6.57
C ALA A 190 -10.77 -1.17 7.47
N ASP A 191 -9.95 -1.25 8.52
CA ASP A 191 -9.66 -0.13 9.42
C ASP A 191 -8.88 0.99 8.70
N PHE A 192 -8.03 0.63 7.76
CA PHE A 192 -7.40 1.59 6.86
C PHE A 192 -8.42 2.21 5.90
N ALA A 193 -9.22 1.40 5.22
CA ALA A 193 -10.14 1.83 4.19
C ALA A 193 -11.20 2.80 4.72
N VAL A 194 -11.70 2.60 5.95
CA VAL A 194 -12.71 3.50 6.56
C VAL A 194 -12.19 4.93 6.75
N GLN A 195 -10.86 5.12 6.80
CA GLN A 195 -10.23 6.44 6.94
C GLN A 195 -10.19 7.24 5.63
N GLU A 196 -10.40 6.58 4.49
CA GLU A 196 -10.26 7.20 3.17
C GLU A 196 -11.59 7.49 2.49
N GLY A 197 -11.70 8.68 1.91
CA GLY A 197 -12.85 9.08 1.09
C GLY A 197 -13.10 8.14 -0.10
N ARG A 198 -12.04 7.52 -0.64
CA ARG A 198 -12.09 6.55 -1.75
C ARG A 198 -12.90 5.29 -1.46
N PHE A 199 -13.10 4.96 -0.18
CA PHE A 199 -13.86 3.77 0.23
C PHE A 199 -15.16 4.14 0.94
N LYS A 200 -15.44 5.43 1.15
CA LYS A 200 -16.57 5.91 1.94
C LYS A 200 -17.92 5.31 1.53
N LYS A 201 -18.11 5.02 0.25
CA LYS A 201 -19.36 4.44 -0.25
C LYS A 201 -19.64 3.02 0.25
N HIS A 202 -18.61 2.29 0.72
CA HIS A 202 -18.75 0.96 1.30
C HIS A 202 -19.21 1.00 2.76
N PHE A 203 -18.95 2.10 3.45
CA PHE A 203 -19.25 2.25 4.88
C PHE A 203 -20.56 3.03 5.06
N GLN A 204 -21.69 2.43 4.66
CA GLN A 204 -23.03 3.02 4.78
C GLN A 204 -23.77 2.38 5.97
N PRO A 205 -24.68 3.14 6.64
CA PRO A 205 -25.59 2.53 7.59
C PRO A 205 -26.42 1.43 6.89
N VAL A 206 -26.43 0.26 7.51
CA VAL A 206 -27.21 -0.88 6.98
C VAL A 206 -28.61 -0.83 7.59
N HIS A 207 -29.64 -0.94 6.74
CA HIS A 207 -31.02 -1.06 7.21
C HIS A 207 -31.27 -2.48 7.74
N GLN A 208 -32.24 -2.62 8.68
CA GLN A 208 -32.52 -3.90 9.37
C GLN A 208 -32.84 -5.08 8.43
N ASP A 209 -33.29 -4.80 7.23
CA ASP A 209 -33.65 -5.80 6.22
C ASP A 209 -32.52 -6.13 5.21
N GLU A 210 -31.35 -5.50 5.35
CA GLU A 210 -30.21 -5.69 4.46
C GLU A 210 -29.15 -6.61 5.11
N SER A 211 -28.60 -7.51 4.29
CA SER A 211 -27.46 -8.34 4.69
C SER A 211 -26.17 -7.71 4.12
N PRO A 212 -25.40 -6.97 4.92
CA PRO A 212 -24.15 -6.38 4.43
C PRO A 212 -23.12 -7.47 4.15
N ILE A 213 -22.33 -7.29 3.11
CA ILE A 213 -21.12 -8.09 2.91
C ILE A 213 -20.04 -7.47 3.81
N PRO A 214 -19.42 -8.24 4.73
CA PRO A 214 -18.29 -7.74 5.49
C PRO A 214 -17.19 -7.25 4.56
N ILE A 215 -16.64 -6.05 4.80
CA ILE A 215 -15.64 -5.47 3.91
C ILE A 215 -14.38 -6.34 3.82
N ALA A 216 -14.05 -7.08 4.87
CA ALA A 216 -12.96 -8.05 4.86
C ALA A 216 -13.19 -9.19 3.83
N GLU A 217 -14.43 -9.60 3.60
CA GLU A 217 -14.78 -10.59 2.57
C GLU A 217 -14.76 -9.99 1.16
N PHE A 218 -14.93 -8.67 1.06
CA PHE A 218 -14.94 -7.96 -0.22
C PHE A 218 -13.53 -7.59 -0.71
N ILE A 219 -12.61 -7.29 0.22
CA ILE A 219 -11.24 -6.88 -0.09
C ILE A 219 -10.27 -8.09 -0.22
N ASN A 220 -10.63 -9.24 0.32
CA ASN A 220 -9.92 -10.50 0.15
C ASN A 220 -10.40 -11.22 -1.12
#